data_6272e82b788b8db3b6795ca57c066582
#
_entry.id   6272e82b788b8db3b6795ca57c066582
#
_cell.length_a   1.000
_cell.length_b   1.000
_cell.length_c   1.000
_cell.angle_alpha   90.00
_cell.angle_beta   90.00
_cell.angle_gamma   90.00
#
_symmetry.space_group_name_H-M   'P 1'
#
loop_
_entity.id
_entity.type
_entity.pdbx_description
1 polymer ?
#
loop_
_entity_poly.entity_id
_entity_poly.type
_entity_poly.pdbx_seq_one_letter_code
_entity_poly.pdbx_strand_id
1 'polypeptide(L)'
;MGPDGKDLGEIASVVLFENDKVKIWNLIVEPGEASDWHLHGRDYVTVVVESNGHLDAQYGDGTGGVSENTVGSFTYHDSHQIHRVVNNTHERYRNVLIELK
;
A
#
# COMPACT_ATOMS: atom_id res chain seq x y z
N MET A 1 -12.24 -6.42 10.81
CA MET A 1 -11.37 -5.96 11.89
C MET A 1 -9.94 -6.34 11.59
N GLY A 2 -8.99 -5.45 11.78
CA GLY A 2 -7.57 -5.75 11.57
C GLY A 2 -6.95 -6.48 12.77
N PRO A 3 -5.66 -6.91 12.64
CA PRO A 3 -4.93 -7.59 13.72
C PRO A 3 -4.79 -6.77 15.00
N ASP A 4 -4.93 -5.44 14.92
CA ASP A 4 -4.88 -4.53 16.06
C ASP A 4 -6.22 -4.41 16.81
N GLY A 5 -7.25 -5.14 16.39
CA GLY A 5 -8.58 -5.10 16.98
C GLY A 5 -9.43 -3.90 16.56
N LYS A 6 -8.92 -3.05 15.68
CA LYS A 6 -9.63 -1.87 15.16
C LYS A 6 -10.28 -2.18 13.82
N ASP A 7 -11.23 -1.34 13.42
CA ASP A 7 -11.79 -1.41 12.07
C ASP A 7 -10.70 -1.22 11.02
N LEU A 8 -10.89 -1.85 9.86
CA LEU A 8 -9.99 -1.66 8.74
C LEU A 8 -10.06 -0.21 8.24
N GLY A 9 -8.91 0.35 7.90
CA GLY A 9 -8.80 1.71 7.40
C GLY A 9 -8.83 1.80 5.88
N GLU A 10 -8.45 2.96 5.39
CA GLU A 10 -8.37 3.21 3.95
C GLU A 10 -7.21 2.44 3.32
N ILE A 11 -7.37 2.09 2.04
CA ILE A 11 -6.34 1.34 1.30
C ILE A 11 -5.14 2.19 0.91
N ALA A 12 -5.28 3.51 0.95
CA ALA A 12 -4.21 4.46 0.66
C ALA A 12 -4.54 5.82 1.30
N SER A 13 -3.75 6.85 1.02
CA SER A 13 -3.84 8.14 1.72
C SER A 13 -4.86 9.10 1.12
N VAL A 14 -4.81 9.30 -0.20
CA VAL A 14 -5.62 10.32 -0.90
C VAL A 14 -6.07 9.78 -2.25
N VAL A 15 -7.34 10.00 -2.59
CA VAL A 15 -7.87 9.71 -3.93
C VAL A 15 -7.44 10.84 -4.87
N LEU A 16 -6.78 10.48 -5.97
CA LEU A 16 -6.34 11.42 -7.00
C LEU A 16 -7.34 11.54 -8.15
N PHE A 17 -7.99 10.42 -8.50
CA PHE A 17 -8.90 10.37 -9.63
C PHE A 17 -9.80 9.15 -9.51
N GLU A 18 -11.02 9.27 -9.99
CA GLU A 18 -11.95 8.14 -10.04
C GLU A 18 -12.90 8.27 -11.22
N ASN A 19 -13.12 7.16 -11.94
CA ASN A 19 -14.17 7.04 -12.93
C ASN A 19 -14.79 5.63 -12.85
N ASP A 20 -15.53 5.22 -13.87
CA ASP A 20 -16.19 3.91 -13.90
C ASP A 20 -15.24 2.73 -14.13
N LYS A 21 -13.97 2.98 -14.47
CA LYS A 21 -12.98 1.94 -14.80
C LYS A 21 -11.88 1.82 -13.76
N VAL A 22 -11.47 2.92 -13.14
CA VAL A 22 -10.35 2.95 -12.21
C VAL A 22 -10.62 3.91 -11.06
N LYS A 23 -9.94 3.64 -9.94
CA LYS A 23 -9.81 4.60 -8.85
C LYS A 23 -8.33 4.71 -8.53
N ILE A 24 -7.78 5.92 -8.64
CA ILE A 24 -6.35 6.18 -8.50
C ILE A 24 -6.09 6.88 -7.19
N TRP A 25 -5.18 6.32 -6.41
CA TRP A 25 -4.81 6.78 -5.08
C TRP A 25 -3.35 7.18 -5.01
N ASN A 26 -3.04 8.00 -4.04
CA ASN A 26 -1.67 8.28 -3.58
C ASN A 26 -1.51 7.60 -2.22
N LEU A 27 -0.54 6.70 -2.10
CA LEU A 27 -0.15 6.11 -0.81
C LEU A 27 1.14 6.78 -0.36
N ILE A 28 1.09 7.41 0.81
CA ILE A 28 2.23 8.09 1.42
C ILE A 28 2.49 7.45 2.78
N VAL A 29 3.73 7.02 3.00
CA VAL A 29 4.16 6.47 4.29
C VAL A 29 5.45 7.18 4.70
N GLU A 30 5.32 8.05 5.72
CA GLU A 30 6.45 8.81 6.24
C GLU A 30 7.43 7.91 7.00
N PRO A 31 8.70 8.33 7.18
CA PRO A 31 9.68 7.55 7.94
C PRO A 31 9.16 7.17 9.33
N GLY A 32 9.27 5.89 9.67
CA GLY A 32 8.83 5.36 10.96
C GLY A 32 7.33 5.12 11.08
N GLU A 33 6.56 5.41 10.04
CA GLU A 33 5.10 5.25 10.05
C GLU A 33 4.67 3.98 9.32
N ALA A 34 3.39 3.64 9.47
CA ALA A 34 2.73 2.53 8.79
C ALA A 34 1.40 3.00 8.21
N SER A 35 0.96 2.37 7.12
CA SER A 35 -0.42 2.51 6.67
C SER A 35 -1.36 1.84 7.65
N ASP A 36 -2.65 2.16 7.57
CA ASP A 36 -3.67 1.42 8.30
C ASP A 36 -3.72 -0.03 7.82
N TRP A 37 -4.15 -0.93 8.70
CA TRP A 37 -4.54 -2.26 8.28
C TRP A 37 -5.74 -2.14 7.33
N HIS A 38 -5.66 -2.75 6.15
CA HIS A 38 -6.69 -2.62 5.13
C HIS A 38 -6.82 -3.89 4.29
N LEU A 39 -7.92 -3.98 3.58
CA LEU A 39 -8.21 -5.07 2.64
C LEU A 39 -8.61 -4.47 1.30
N HIS A 40 -7.92 -4.86 0.24
CA HIS A 40 -8.31 -4.49 -1.13
C HIS A 40 -9.40 -5.44 -1.61
N GLY A 41 -10.50 -4.88 -2.10
CA GLY A 41 -11.60 -5.65 -2.68
C GLY A 41 -11.48 -5.84 -4.19
N ARG A 42 -10.43 -5.33 -4.82
CA ARG A 42 -10.22 -5.32 -6.27
C ARG A 42 -8.76 -5.54 -6.58
N ASP A 43 -8.48 -6.03 -7.80
CA ASP A 43 -7.11 -6.03 -8.32
C ASP A 43 -6.61 -4.60 -8.46
N TYR A 44 -5.33 -4.40 -8.27
CA TYR A 44 -4.74 -3.07 -8.35
C TYR A 44 -3.27 -3.14 -8.78
N VAL A 45 -2.79 -2.01 -9.30
CA VAL A 45 -1.39 -1.83 -9.68
C VAL A 45 -0.80 -0.73 -8.80
N THR A 46 0.41 -0.94 -8.30
CA THR A 46 1.18 0.10 -7.62
C THR A 46 2.39 0.50 -8.47
N VAL A 47 2.64 1.80 -8.55
CA VAL A 47 3.82 2.35 -9.22
C VAL A 47 4.58 3.18 -8.20
N VAL A 48 5.84 2.83 -7.94
CA VAL A 48 6.67 3.51 -6.94
C VAL A 48 7.19 4.82 -7.52
N VAL A 49 6.97 5.92 -6.80
CA VAL A 49 7.38 7.26 -7.23
C VAL A 49 8.35 7.95 -6.27
N GLU A 50 8.34 7.58 -4.98
CA GLU A 50 9.37 7.98 -3.99
C GLU A 50 9.71 6.80 -3.11
N SER A 51 10.99 6.45 -3.02
CA SER A 51 11.44 5.33 -2.18
C SER A 51 12.96 5.34 -2.11
N ASN A 52 13.52 4.83 -1.00
CA ASN A 52 14.94 4.50 -0.92
C ASN A 52 15.23 3.04 -1.29
N GLY A 53 14.24 2.34 -1.84
CA GLY A 53 14.37 0.96 -2.28
C GLY A 53 13.73 -0.08 -1.37
N HIS A 54 13.28 0.28 -0.16
CA HIS A 54 12.78 -0.69 0.82
C HIS A 54 11.42 -0.30 1.39
N LEU A 55 10.57 -1.31 1.60
CA LEU A 55 9.28 -1.16 2.26
C LEU A 55 8.92 -2.50 2.90
N ASP A 56 8.54 -2.49 4.17
CA ASP A 56 8.08 -3.70 4.84
C ASP A 56 6.59 -3.92 4.57
N ALA A 57 6.21 -5.18 4.38
CA ALA A 57 4.81 -5.58 4.31
C ALA A 57 4.49 -6.48 5.50
N GLN A 58 3.33 -6.30 6.10
CA GLN A 58 2.81 -7.14 7.18
C GLN A 58 1.40 -7.60 6.81
N TYR A 59 1.13 -8.89 6.99
CA TYR A 59 -0.14 -9.51 6.67
C TYR A 59 -0.91 -9.89 7.93
N GLY A 60 -2.23 -9.95 7.80
CA GLY A 60 -3.12 -10.26 8.93
C GLY A 60 -2.93 -11.64 9.52
N ASP A 61 -2.31 -12.58 8.81
CA ASP A 61 -2.01 -13.92 9.29
C ASP A 61 -0.69 -14.01 10.09
N GLY A 62 -0.02 -12.87 10.31
CA GLY A 62 1.24 -12.79 11.04
C GLY A 62 2.49 -12.92 10.18
N THR A 63 2.33 -13.19 8.89
CA THR A 63 3.47 -13.21 7.95
C THR A 63 3.84 -11.81 7.51
N GLY A 64 4.99 -11.67 6.87
CA GLY A 64 5.45 -10.39 6.35
C GLY A 64 6.80 -10.54 5.65
N GLY A 65 7.31 -9.43 5.18
CA GLY A 65 8.62 -9.41 4.53
C GLY A 65 9.02 -8.02 4.11
N VAL A 66 10.28 -7.90 3.69
CA VAL A 66 10.81 -6.66 3.10
C VAL A 66 10.75 -6.83 1.60
N SER A 67 10.19 -5.84 0.91
CA SER A 67 10.22 -5.80 -0.55
C SER A 67 11.10 -4.66 -1.02
N GLU A 68 11.77 -4.88 -2.15
CA GLU A 68 12.51 -3.83 -2.83
C GLU A 68 11.55 -3.04 -3.70
N ASN A 69 11.54 -1.70 -3.52
CA ASN A 69 10.63 -0.82 -4.20
C ASN A 69 11.41 0.31 -4.87
N THR A 70 12.00 0.00 -6.02
CA THR A 70 12.75 0.97 -6.82
C THR A 70 11.81 1.94 -7.50
N VAL A 71 12.16 3.23 -7.50
CA VAL A 71 11.37 4.26 -8.20
C VAL A 71 11.18 3.88 -9.67
N GLY A 72 9.94 3.97 -10.15
CA GLY A 72 9.54 3.60 -11.51
C GLY A 72 9.13 2.14 -11.66
N SER A 73 9.36 1.29 -10.65
CA SER A 73 8.90 -0.09 -10.69
C SER A 73 7.39 -0.17 -10.44
N PHE A 74 6.78 -1.25 -10.92
CA PHE A 74 5.36 -1.49 -10.70
C PHE A 74 5.13 -2.94 -10.28
N THR A 75 3.99 -3.16 -9.62
CA THR A 75 3.53 -4.50 -9.25
C THR A 75 2.03 -4.60 -9.51
N TYR A 76 1.63 -5.70 -10.14
CA TYR A 76 0.21 -6.05 -10.26
C TYR A 76 -0.18 -6.93 -9.08
N HIS A 77 -1.24 -6.55 -8.37
CA HIS A 77 -1.71 -7.24 -7.18
C HIS A 77 -3.07 -7.88 -7.44
N ASP A 78 -3.15 -9.19 -7.34
CA ASP A 78 -4.39 -9.96 -7.48
C ASP A 78 -4.69 -10.81 -6.24
N SER A 79 -3.85 -10.71 -5.21
CA SER A 79 -4.04 -11.38 -3.93
C SER A 79 -4.65 -10.41 -2.93
N HIS A 80 -5.80 -10.78 -2.36
CA HIS A 80 -6.58 -9.90 -1.49
C HIS A 80 -6.49 -10.39 -0.04
N GLN A 81 -5.49 -9.89 0.69
CA GLN A 81 -5.29 -10.18 2.10
C GLN A 81 -5.31 -8.91 2.92
N ILE A 82 -5.75 -9.00 4.16
CA ILE A 82 -5.60 -7.92 5.13
C ILE A 82 -4.11 -7.68 5.33
N HIS A 83 -3.66 -6.45 5.08
CA HIS A 83 -2.24 -6.10 5.20
C HIS A 83 -2.07 -4.62 5.55
N ARG A 84 -0.83 -4.28 5.89
CA ARG A 84 -0.34 -2.90 5.95
C ARG A 84 1.09 -2.86 5.46
N VAL A 85 1.56 -1.66 5.16
CA VAL A 85 2.97 -1.41 4.83
C VAL A 85 3.58 -0.52 5.91
N VAL A 86 4.86 -0.75 6.19
CA VAL A 86 5.61 -0.04 7.24
C VAL A 86 6.87 0.52 6.63
N ASN A 87 7.11 1.81 6.86
CA ASN A 87 8.34 2.47 6.41
C ASN A 87 9.36 2.51 7.55
N ASN A 88 10.26 1.53 7.58
CA ASN A 88 11.36 1.45 8.55
C ASN A 88 12.63 2.14 8.07
N THR A 89 12.52 3.10 7.17
CA THR A 89 13.63 3.83 6.58
C THR A 89 13.65 5.28 7.05
N HIS A 90 14.63 6.06 6.59
CA HIS A 90 14.77 7.48 6.91
C HIS A 90 14.19 8.40 5.84
N GLU A 91 13.59 7.84 4.79
CA GLU A 91 13.04 8.59 3.67
C GLU A 91 11.58 8.26 3.45
N ARG A 92 10.82 9.24 2.94
CA ARG A 92 9.42 9.05 2.58
C ARG A 92 9.28 7.97 1.51
N TYR A 93 8.24 7.14 1.66
CA TYR A 93 7.77 6.25 0.62
C TYR A 93 6.48 6.80 0.02
N ARG A 94 6.36 6.76 -1.30
CA ARG A 94 5.11 7.11 -1.99
C ARG A 94 4.94 6.24 -3.23
N ASN A 95 3.74 5.73 -3.43
CA ASN A 95 3.35 5.10 -4.68
C ASN A 95 2.03 5.66 -5.19
N VAL A 96 1.80 5.48 -6.47
CA VAL A 96 0.48 5.66 -7.09
C VAL A 96 -0.17 4.28 -7.18
N LEU A 97 -1.37 4.16 -6.64
CA LEU A 97 -2.13 2.91 -6.58
C LEU A 97 -3.35 3.03 -7.49
N ILE A 98 -3.48 2.12 -8.43
CA ILE A 98 -4.54 2.13 -9.42
C ILE A 98 -5.44 0.92 -9.18
N GLU A 99 -6.60 1.14 -8.56
CA GLU A 99 -7.63 0.11 -8.43
C GLU A 99 -8.35 -0.08 -9.75
N LEU A 100 -8.53 -1.32 -10.15
CA LEU A 100 -9.28 -1.69 -11.36
C LEU A 100 -10.73 -2.01 -10.96
N LYS A 101 -11.68 -1.40 -11.65
CA LYS A 101 -13.12 -1.61 -11.38
C LYS A 101 -13.73 -2.64 -12.29
#